data_4fb902e67efd0ed57dcec0681dc32a66
#
_entry.id   4fb902e67efd0ed57dcec0681dc32a66
#
_cell.length_a   1.000
_cell.length_b   1.000
_cell.length_c   1.000
_cell.angle_alpha   90.00
_cell.angle_beta   90.00
_cell.angle_gamma   90.00
#
_symmetry.space_group_name_H-M   'P 1'
#
loop_
_entity.id
_entity.type
_entity.pdbx_description
1 polymer ?
#
loop_
_entity_poly.entity_id
_entity_poly.type
_entity_poly.pdbx_seq_one_letter_code
_entity_poly.pdbx_strand_id
1 'polypeptide(L)'
;SLRERRGLVYNVESNLTSYTDTGVFCTYFGCDPDDVDTCMRLVMKELKNLRDTKMTSLQLAAAKKQLIGQIGVASDNNENNALGMAKTFLHYNKYESSEAVYQRIEQITPEILLEVANEMFAEDYLSTLIYR
;
A
#
# COMPACT_ATOMS: atom_id res chain seq x y z
N SER A 1 -11.82 -5.28 -8.25
CA SER A 1 -10.72 -4.47 -8.74
C SER A 1 -11.20 -3.56 -9.86
N LEU A 2 -10.67 -2.35 -9.89
CA LEU A 2 -11.02 -1.30 -10.86
C LEU A 2 -10.61 -1.71 -12.28
N ARG A 3 -9.44 -2.29 -12.44
CA ARG A 3 -8.87 -2.66 -13.73
C ARG A 3 -9.39 -4.00 -14.24
N GLU A 4 -9.24 -5.06 -13.48
CA GLU A 4 -9.48 -6.43 -13.95
C GLU A 4 -10.97 -6.79 -14.09
N ARG A 5 -11.83 -6.28 -13.20
CA ARG A 5 -13.26 -6.63 -13.20
C ARG A 5 -14.13 -5.64 -13.96
N ARG A 6 -13.69 -4.39 -14.13
CA ARG A 6 -14.52 -3.32 -14.69
C ARG A 6 -13.91 -2.57 -15.86
N GLY A 7 -12.58 -2.66 -16.06
CA GLY A 7 -11.90 -1.99 -17.16
C GLY A 7 -12.00 -0.46 -17.14
N LEU A 8 -12.32 0.15 -15.98
CA LEU A 8 -12.58 1.58 -15.83
C LEU A 8 -11.32 2.43 -15.74
N VAL A 9 -10.17 1.81 -15.51
CA VAL A 9 -8.91 2.55 -15.30
C VAL A 9 -7.81 1.98 -16.18
N TYR A 10 -6.96 2.86 -16.70
CA TYR A 10 -5.77 2.50 -17.47
C TYR A 10 -4.68 1.93 -16.56
N ASN A 11 -4.50 2.57 -15.41
CA ASN A 11 -3.59 2.13 -14.36
C ASN A 11 -4.22 2.43 -12.99
N VAL A 12 -3.81 1.67 -11.99
CA VAL A 12 -4.13 1.91 -10.59
C VAL A 12 -2.97 1.41 -9.76
N GLU A 13 -2.52 2.24 -8.85
CA GLU A 13 -1.45 1.89 -7.91
C GLU A 13 -1.70 2.51 -6.54
N SER A 14 -1.16 1.88 -5.52
CA SER A 14 -1.13 2.43 -4.17
C SER A 14 0.29 2.33 -3.65
N ASN A 15 0.78 3.41 -3.07
CA ASN A 15 2.12 3.49 -2.52
C ASN A 15 2.11 4.17 -1.16
N LEU A 16 3.15 3.89 -0.39
CA LEU A 16 3.43 4.52 0.88
C LEU A 16 4.79 5.22 0.77
N THR A 17 4.80 6.53 0.95
CA THR A 17 6.03 7.30 1.07
C THR A 17 6.28 7.60 2.54
N SER A 18 7.42 7.13 3.05
CA SER A 18 7.85 7.36 4.42
C SER A 18 8.87 8.49 4.47
N TYR A 19 8.67 9.43 5.39
CA TYR A 19 9.61 10.49 5.76
C TYR A 19 10.09 10.26 7.19
N THR A 20 11.03 11.07 7.67
CA THR A 20 11.58 10.94 9.02
C THR A 20 10.59 11.25 10.14
N ASP A 21 9.63 12.09 9.86
CA ASP A 21 8.66 12.66 10.81
C ASP A 21 7.19 12.43 10.40
N THR A 22 6.95 11.89 9.21
CA THR A 22 5.60 11.67 8.68
C THR A 22 5.58 10.60 7.61
N GLY A 23 4.40 10.31 7.05
CA GLY A 23 4.21 9.43 5.91
C GLY A 23 2.96 9.79 5.11
N VAL A 24 2.97 9.43 3.83
CA VAL A 24 1.82 9.63 2.94
C VAL A 24 1.47 8.31 2.27
N PHE A 25 0.25 7.84 2.47
CA PHE A 25 -0.34 6.78 1.68
C PHE A 25 -1.11 7.42 0.51
N CYS A 26 -0.79 7.01 -0.70
CA CYS A 26 -1.42 7.55 -1.91
C CYS A 26 -2.00 6.42 -2.75
N THR A 27 -3.24 6.59 -3.20
CA THR A 27 -3.82 5.78 -4.27
C THR A 27 -4.00 6.66 -5.50
N TYR A 28 -3.33 6.28 -6.59
CA TYR A 28 -3.40 6.96 -7.87
C TYR A 28 -4.11 6.06 -8.89
N PHE A 29 -4.93 6.65 -9.74
CA PHE A 29 -5.49 5.96 -10.90
C PHE A 29 -5.71 6.96 -12.05
N GLY A 30 -5.62 6.45 -13.29
CA GLY A 30 -5.97 7.17 -14.51
C GLY A 30 -7.19 6.53 -15.17
N CYS A 31 -8.20 7.35 -15.47
CA CYS A 31 -9.44 6.92 -16.12
C CYS A 31 -9.96 7.98 -17.07
N ASP A 32 -11.00 7.65 -17.83
CA ASP A 32 -11.72 8.63 -18.63
C ASP A 32 -12.42 9.67 -17.73
N PRO A 33 -12.59 10.92 -18.18
CA PRO A 33 -13.24 11.97 -17.40
C PRO A 33 -14.64 11.60 -16.88
N ASP A 34 -15.39 10.85 -17.67
CA ASP A 34 -16.76 10.43 -17.33
C ASP A 34 -16.79 9.33 -16.23
N ASP A 35 -15.68 8.64 -16.02
CA ASP A 35 -15.57 7.55 -15.05
C ASP A 35 -14.98 7.98 -13.69
N VAL A 36 -14.51 9.23 -13.55
CA VAL A 36 -13.84 9.73 -12.34
C VAL A 36 -14.68 9.47 -11.08
N ASP A 37 -15.94 9.90 -11.06
CA ASP A 37 -16.81 9.77 -9.89
C ASP A 37 -17.07 8.29 -9.54
N THR A 38 -17.18 7.44 -10.55
CA THR A 38 -17.36 5.99 -10.36
C THR A 38 -16.11 5.36 -9.76
N CYS A 39 -14.93 5.70 -10.29
CA CYS A 39 -13.65 5.23 -9.77
C CYS A 39 -13.41 5.70 -8.34
N MET A 40 -13.63 6.99 -8.05
CA MET A 40 -13.52 7.54 -6.69
C MET A 40 -14.41 6.78 -5.71
N ARG A 41 -15.68 6.57 -6.04
CA ARG A 41 -16.61 5.83 -5.19
C ARG A 41 -16.16 4.40 -4.93
N LEU A 42 -15.56 3.75 -5.92
CA LEU A 42 -15.03 2.40 -5.76
C LEU A 42 -13.78 2.37 -4.87
N VAL A 43 -12.86 3.32 -5.02
CA VAL A 43 -11.69 3.45 -4.12
C VAL A 43 -12.16 3.68 -2.69
N MET A 44 -13.04 4.65 -2.45
CA MET A 44 -13.57 4.93 -1.11
C MET A 44 -14.29 3.73 -0.51
N LYS A 45 -15.01 2.95 -1.32
CA LYS A 45 -15.63 1.71 -0.88
C LYS A 45 -14.60 0.67 -0.43
N GLU A 46 -13.49 0.51 -1.15
CA GLU A 46 -12.43 -0.44 -0.76
C GLU A 46 -11.72 0.02 0.52
N LEU A 47 -11.42 1.31 0.67
CA LEU A 47 -10.86 1.85 1.91
C LEU A 47 -11.81 1.65 3.09
N LYS A 48 -13.11 1.89 2.88
CA LYS A 48 -14.14 1.61 3.89
C LYS A 48 -14.21 0.12 4.25
N ASN A 49 -14.15 -0.78 3.28
CA ASN A 49 -14.13 -2.22 3.53
C ASN A 49 -12.93 -2.64 4.39
N LEU A 50 -11.75 -2.04 4.16
CA LEU A 50 -10.55 -2.32 4.97
C LEU A 50 -10.70 -1.85 6.43
N ARG A 51 -11.46 -0.77 6.69
CA ARG A 51 -11.76 -0.28 8.04
C ARG A 51 -12.84 -1.10 8.75
N ASP A 52 -13.87 -1.49 8.01
CA ASP A 52 -15.08 -2.07 8.59
C ASP A 52 -15.03 -3.60 8.68
N THR A 53 -14.20 -4.24 7.84
CA THR A 53 -14.20 -5.69 7.71
C THR A 53 -12.80 -6.26 7.90
N LYS A 54 -12.66 -7.04 8.95
CA LYS A 54 -11.43 -7.77 9.22
C LYS A 54 -11.11 -8.77 8.10
N MET A 55 -9.90 -8.74 7.59
CA MET A 55 -9.42 -9.73 6.62
C MET A 55 -9.45 -11.14 7.20
N THR A 56 -9.81 -12.10 6.38
CA THR A 56 -9.64 -13.51 6.74
C THR A 56 -8.15 -13.89 6.73
N SER A 57 -7.79 -14.91 7.52
CA SER A 57 -6.39 -15.39 7.55
C SER A 57 -5.90 -15.82 6.17
N LEU A 58 -6.79 -16.37 5.32
CA LEU A 58 -6.45 -16.77 3.96
C LEU A 58 -6.13 -15.56 3.07
N GLN A 59 -6.95 -14.50 3.15
CA GLN A 59 -6.71 -13.26 2.40
C GLN A 59 -5.41 -12.59 2.83
N LEU A 60 -5.15 -12.52 4.14
CA LEU A 60 -3.91 -11.95 4.66
C LEU A 60 -2.69 -12.77 4.25
N ALA A 61 -2.76 -14.10 4.30
CA ALA A 61 -1.66 -14.97 3.86
C ALA A 61 -1.34 -14.76 2.37
N ALA A 62 -2.37 -14.63 1.52
CA ALA A 62 -2.16 -14.33 0.10
C ALA A 62 -1.51 -12.95 -0.11
N ALA A 63 -1.95 -11.92 0.62
CA ALA A 63 -1.37 -10.58 0.54
C ALA A 63 0.10 -10.56 1.01
N LYS A 64 0.43 -11.23 2.12
CA LYS A 64 1.81 -11.38 2.61
C LYS A 64 2.70 -12.05 1.57
N LYS A 65 2.25 -13.16 1.01
CA LYS A 65 3.00 -13.89 -0.03
C LYS A 65 3.27 -13.01 -1.25
N GLN A 66 2.29 -12.24 -1.68
CA GLN A 66 2.45 -11.29 -2.79
C GLN A 66 3.46 -10.20 -2.45
N LEU A 67 3.38 -9.57 -1.27
CA LEU A 67 4.28 -8.52 -0.83
C LEU A 67 5.72 -9.02 -0.71
N ILE A 68 5.94 -10.16 -0.07
CA ILE A 68 7.26 -10.79 0.07
C ILE A 68 7.84 -11.09 -1.32
N GLY A 69 7.04 -11.61 -2.25
CA GLY A 69 7.47 -11.85 -3.62
C GLY A 69 7.87 -10.57 -4.36
N GLN A 70 7.13 -9.49 -4.19
CA GLN A 70 7.48 -8.18 -4.78
C GLN A 70 8.78 -7.61 -4.21
N ILE A 71 8.98 -7.71 -2.89
CA ILE A 71 10.23 -7.28 -2.24
C ILE A 71 11.41 -8.12 -2.74
N GLY A 72 11.23 -9.44 -2.88
CA GLY A 72 12.25 -10.34 -3.42
C GLY A 72 12.70 -9.92 -4.81
N VAL A 73 11.74 -9.71 -5.72
CA VAL A 73 12.04 -9.25 -7.10
C VAL A 73 12.72 -7.87 -7.10
N ALA A 74 12.27 -6.95 -6.25
CA ALA A 74 12.89 -5.61 -6.15
C ALA A 74 14.33 -5.67 -5.61
N SER A 75 14.63 -6.65 -4.74
CA SER A 75 15.97 -6.86 -4.16
C SER A 75 17.00 -7.38 -5.17
N ASP A 76 16.57 -7.97 -6.28
CA ASP A 76 17.46 -8.41 -7.36
C ASP A 76 18.10 -7.23 -8.11
N ASN A 77 17.56 -6.02 -7.98
CA ASN A 77 18.19 -4.81 -8.50
C ASN A 77 19.16 -4.24 -7.47
N ASN A 78 20.44 -4.53 -7.65
CA ASN A 78 21.52 -4.13 -6.73
C ASN A 78 21.61 -2.61 -6.51
N GLU A 79 21.35 -1.79 -7.53
CA GLU A 79 21.42 -0.33 -7.42
C GLU A 79 20.30 0.20 -6.51
N ASN A 80 19.07 -0.23 -6.75
CA ASN A 80 17.93 0.17 -5.92
C ASN A 80 18.06 -0.34 -4.49
N ASN A 81 18.61 -1.54 -4.31
CA ASN A 81 18.87 -2.12 -3.00
C ASN A 81 19.92 -1.30 -2.24
N ALA A 82 21.05 -0.97 -2.87
CA ALA A 82 22.08 -0.15 -2.26
C ALA A 82 21.58 1.24 -1.86
N LEU A 83 20.78 1.90 -2.71
CA LEU A 83 20.14 3.19 -2.41
C LEU A 83 19.14 3.09 -1.26
N GLY A 84 18.34 2.02 -1.23
CA GLY A 84 17.41 1.75 -0.13
C GLY A 84 18.12 1.56 1.20
N MET A 85 19.20 0.77 1.22
CA MET A 85 20.05 0.56 2.39
C MET A 85 20.67 1.88 2.87
N ALA A 86 21.24 2.67 1.96
CA ALA A 86 21.83 3.96 2.27
C ALA A 86 20.82 4.93 2.90
N LYS A 87 19.60 5.02 2.34
CA LYS A 87 18.52 5.83 2.90
C LYS A 87 18.12 5.36 4.30
N THR A 88 17.92 4.07 4.50
CA THR A 88 17.56 3.51 5.80
C THR A 88 18.65 3.78 6.84
N PHE A 89 19.92 3.64 6.47
CA PHE A 89 21.03 3.93 7.36
C PHE A 89 21.12 5.42 7.71
N LEU A 90 20.94 6.32 6.72
CA LEU A 90 20.94 7.77 6.92
C LEU A 90 19.83 8.24 7.87
N HIS A 91 18.63 7.68 7.73
CA HIS A 91 17.47 8.13 8.50
C HIS A 91 17.41 7.48 9.89
N TYR A 92 17.75 6.21 10.00
CA TYR A 92 17.52 5.43 11.21
C TYR A 92 18.82 4.91 11.87
N ASN A 93 19.98 5.13 11.25
CA ASN A 93 21.28 4.59 11.68
C ASN A 93 21.24 3.06 11.94
N LYS A 94 20.45 2.37 11.12
CA LYS A 94 20.23 0.93 11.22
C LYS A 94 20.25 0.31 9.83
N TYR A 95 20.73 -0.92 9.77
CA TYR A 95 20.57 -1.80 8.62
C TYR A 95 19.55 -2.87 8.97
N GLU A 96 18.60 -3.10 8.09
CA GLU A 96 17.63 -4.16 8.24
C GLU A 96 17.77 -5.13 7.06
N SER A 97 18.00 -6.40 7.37
CA SER A 97 18.10 -7.43 6.33
C SER A 97 16.72 -7.75 5.74
N SER A 98 16.69 -8.27 4.52
CA SER A 98 15.44 -8.72 3.88
C SER A 98 14.72 -9.77 4.73
N GLU A 99 15.46 -10.64 5.40
CA GLU A 99 14.91 -11.65 6.30
C GLU A 99 14.20 -11.04 7.50
N ALA A 100 14.76 -9.98 8.09
CA ALA A 100 14.13 -9.25 9.19
C ALA A 100 12.83 -8.57 8.74
N VAL A 101 12.82 -8.00 7.52
CA VAL A 101 11.60 -7.44 6.90
C VAL A 101 10.56 -8.53 6.69
N TYR A 102 10.93 -9.68 6.14
CA TYR A 102 10.01 -10.80 5.93
C TYR A 102 9.42 -11.31 7.25
N GLN A 103 10.22 -11.45 8.30
CA GLN A 103 9.75 -11.84 9.62
C GLN A 103 8.72 -10.85 10.18
N ARG A 104 8.93 -9.54 10.01
CA ARG A 104 7.95 -8.52 10.43
C ARG A 104 6.65 -8.62 9.64
N ILE A 105 6.72 -8.85 8.32
CA ILE A 105 5.52 -9.06 7.50
C ILE A 105 4.75 -10.29 8.00
N GLU A 106 5.44 -11.39 8.32
CA GLU A 106 4.80 -12.60 8.83
C GLU A 106 4.12 -12.43 10.19
N GLN A 107 4.57 -11.50 11.01
CA GLN A 107 3.97 -11.19 12.32
C GLN A 107 2.70 -10.34 12.22
N ILE A 108 2.39 -9.74 11.07
CA ILE A 108 1.17 -8.96 10.91
C ILE A 108 -0.05 -9.86 11.06
N THR A 109 -1.01 -9.44 11.87
CA THR A 109 -2.28 -10.14 12.07
C THR A 109 -3.44 -9.37 11.42
N PRO A 110 -4.59 -10.01 11.20
CA PRO A 110 -5.77 -9.31 10.69
C PRO A 110 -6.25 -8.17 11.61
N GLU A 111 -6.01 -8.31 12.92
CA GLU A 111 -6.34 -7.30 13.93
C GLU A 111 -5.48 -6.04 13.76
N ILE A 112 -4.15 -6.23 13.68
CA ILE A 112 -3.19 -5.13 13.45
C ILE A 112 -3.54 -4.40 12.15
N LEU A 113 -3.86 -5.14 11.09
CA LEU A 113 -4.22 -4.53 9.80
C LEU A 113 -5.50 -3.70 9.89
N LEU A 114 -6.50 -4.18 10.63
CA LEU A 114 -7.76 -3.47 10.86
C LEU A 114 -7.54 -2.19 11.68
N GLU A 115 -6.71 -2.24 12.71
CA GLU A 115 -6.34 -1.09 13.55
C GLU A 115 -5.67 0.00 12.70
N VAL A 116 -4.63 -0.36 11.94
CA VAL A 116 -3.93 0.58 11.05
C VAL A 116 -4.85 1.14 9.97
N ALA A 117 -5.76 0.33 9.41
CA ALA A 117 -6.72 0.81 8.41
C ALA A 117 -7.68 1.86 8.99
N ASN A 118 -8.11 1.69 10.24
CA ASN A 118 -8.97 2.66 10.92
C ASN A 118 -8.23 3.96 11.25
N GLU A 119 -6.95 3.88 11.61
CA GLU A 119 -6.12 5.05 11.84
C GLU A 119 -5.85 5.82 10.53
N MET A 120 -5.44 5.13 9.47
CA MET A 120 -4.96 5.78 8.24
C MET A 120 -6.08 6.22 7.29
N PHE A 121 -7.20 5.49 7.25
CA PHE A 121 -8.25 5.73 6.26
C PHE A 121 -9.50 6.38 6.83
N ALA A 122 -9.42 7.02 7.99
CA ALA A 122 -10.51 7.84 8.51
C ALA A 122 -10.83 8.98 7.50
N GLU A 123 -12.11 9.26 7.29
CA GLU A 123 -12.55 10.16 6.22
C GLU A 123 -11.97 11.58 6.37
N ASP A 124 -11.78 12.03 7.60
CA ASP A 124 -11.20 13.35 7.91
C ASP A 124 -9.73 13.49 7.52
N TYR A 125 -9.03 12.38 7.28
CA TYR A 125 -7.61 12.38 6.88
C TYR A 125 -7.41 12.20 5.38
N LEU A 126 -8.49 11.97 4.63
CA LEU A 126 -8.40 11.75 3.19
C LEU A 126 -8.48 13.07 2.42
N SER A 127 -7.53 13.26 1.52
CA SER A 127 -7.51 14.37 0.57
C SER A 127 -7.58 13.83 -0.85
N THR A 128 -8.29 14.54 -1.73
CA THR A 128 -8.46 14.15 -3.13
C THR A 128 -7.93 15.23 -4.04
N LEU A 129 -7.14 14.84 -5.05
CA LEU A 129 -6.65 15.71 -6.11
C LEU A 129 -7.05 15.13 -7.46
N ILE A 130 -7.72 15.93 -8.29
CA ILE A 130 -8.17 15.52 -9.62
C ILE A 130 -7.51 16.46 -10.64
N TYR A 131 -6.77 15.85 -11.58
CA TYR A 131 -6.25 16.53 -12.77
C TYR A 131 -7.19 16.28 -13.94
N ARG A 132 -7.55 17.34 -14.65
CA ARG A 132 -8.38 17.30 -15.87
C ARG A 132 -7.63 17.92 -17.04
#